data_c9d52daa05bc026ed4217c55a269e6eb
#
_entry.id   c9d52daa05bc026ed4217c55a269e6eb
#
_cell.length_a   1.000
_cell.length_b   1.000
_cell.length_c   1.000
_cell.angle_alpha   90.00
_cell.angle_beta   90.00
_cell.angle_gamma   90.00
#
_symmetry.space_group_name_H-M   'P 1'
#
loop_
_entity.id
_entity.type
_entity.pdbx_description
1 polymer ?
#
loop_
_entity_poly.entity_id
_entity_poly.type
_entity_poly.pdbx_seq_one_letter_code
_entity_poly.pdbx_strand_id
1 'polypeptide(L)'
;MAHLTVQIVTPDGLVYDHHASFVSVRTLDGEMGILPRHENMIAVLAVDEVKVKRIDDDTHVNWIAVNGGIIEIANDIITIVADSAERARDIDISRAQRAKLRAEREIEETSAKDRKSVV
;
A
#
# COMPACT_ATOMS: atom_id res chain seq x y z
N MET A 1 7.82 6.07 -18.09
CA MET A 1 8.16 5.92 -16.67
C MET A 1 7.47 4.67 -16.13
N ALA A 2 8.22 3.84 -15.41
CA ALA A 2 7.65 2.62 -14.85
C ALA A 2 6.66 2.95 -13.73
N HIS A 3 5.53 2.29 -13.74
CA HIS A 3 4.51 2.48 -12.73
C HIS A 3 3.71 1.19 -12.54
N LEU A 4 2.98 1.14 -11.43
CA LEU A 4 2.09 0.04 -11.12
C LEU A 4 0.67 0.43 -11.47
N THR A 5 -0.11 -0.55 -11.91
CA THR A 5 -1.57 -0.41 -12.04
C THR A 5 -2.19 -1.20 -10.90
N VAL A 6 -3.04 -0.54 -10.10
CA VAL A 6 -3.66 -1.15 -8.92
C VAL A 6 -5.16 -1.26 -9.14
N GLN A 7 -5.66 -2.48 -9.07
CA GLN A 7 -7.09 -2.76 -9.22
C GLN A 7 -7.57 -3.55 -8.00
N ILE A 8 -8.63 -3.09 -7.39
CA ILE A 8 -9.26 -3.78 -6.25
C ILE A 8 -10.67 -4.16 -6.66
N VAL A 9 -10.95 -5.45 -6.61
CA VAL A 9 -12.22 -6.05 -7.03
C VAL A 9 -12.88 -6.71 -5.83
N THR A 10 -14.17 -6.47 -5.66
CA THR A 10 -15.01 -7.11 -4.64
C THR A 10 -16.20 -7.76 -5.33
N PRO A 11 -17.06 -8.50 -4.59
CA PRO A 11 -18.30 -9.01 -5.19
C PRO A 11 -19.19 -7.90 -5.77
N ASP A 12 -19.03 -6.66 -5.34
CA ASP A 12 -19.77 -5.53 -5.87
C ASP A 12 -19.16 -4.95 -7.16
N GLY A 13 -18.00 -5.47 -7.57
CA GLY A 13 -17.33 -5.06 -8.78
C GLY A 13 -15.98 -4.38 -8.52
N LEU A 14 -15.50 -3.66 -9.51
CA LEU A 14 -14.25 -2.92 -9.41
C LEU A 14 -14.46 -1.66 -8.58
N VAL A 15 -13.78 -1.56 -7.43
CA VAL A 15 -13.96 -0.46 -6.50
C VAL A 15 -12.78 0.51 -6.48
N TYR A 16 -11.66 0.12 -7.08
CA TYR A 16 -10.45 0.97 -7.13
C TYR A 16 -9.64 0.63 -8.36
N ASP A 17 -9.20 1.65 -9.10
CA ASP A 17 -8.39 1.46 -10.32
C ASP A 17 -7.56 2.73 -10.53
N HIS A 18 -6.31 2.69 -10.14
CA HIS A 18 -5.38 3.82 -10.26
C HIS A 18 -3.97 3.36 -10.56
N HIS A 19 -3.17 4.25 -11.11
CA HIS A 19 -1.74 4.05 -11.28
C HIS A 19 -0.99 4.50 -10.04
N ALA A 20 0.05 3.75 -9.67
CA ALA A 20 0.80 4.00 -8.44
C ALA A 20 2.30 3.89 -8.67
N SER A 21 3.05 4.59 -7.84
CA SER A 21 4.51 4.45 -7.78
C SER A 21 4.94 3.46 -6.70
N PHE A 22 4.09 3.24 -5.71
CA PHE A 22 4.36 2.34 -4.59
C PHE A 22 3.05 1.87 -3.97
N VAL A 23 3.04 0.60 -3.58
CA VAL A 23 1.90 0.00 -2.87
C VAL A 23 2.43 -0.79 -1.69
N SER A 24 1.81 -0.61 -0.53
CA SER A 24 2.13 -1.39 0.66
C SER A 24 0.90 -2.16 1.10
N VAL A 25 1.07 -3.45 1.34
CA VAL A 25 0.00 -4.34 1.78
C VAL A 25 0.50 -5.17 2.96
N ARG A 26 -0.43 -5.70 3.74
CA ARG A 26 -0.12 -6.68 4.76
C ARG A 26 -0.61 -8.05 4.31
N THR A 27 0.31 -8.98 4.19
CA THR A 27 -0.01 -10.39 3.91
C THR A 27 -0.02 -11.18 5.22
N LEU A 28 -0.43 -12.43 5.15
CA LEU A 28 -0.36 -13.31 6.33
C LEU A 28 1.07 -13.55 6.78
N ASP A 29 2.05 -13.36 5.89
CA ASP A 29 3.47 -13.52 6.20
C ASP A 29 4.12 -12.19 6.65
N GLY A 30 3.38 -11.11 6.68
CA GLY A 30 3.86 -9.81 7.10
C GLY A 30 3.62 -8.72 6.07
N GLU A 31 4.17 -7.55 6.35
CA GLU A 31 4.03 -6.40 5.48
C GLU A 31 4.90 -6.53 4.24
N MET A 32 4.37 -6.10 3.10
CA MET A 32 5.08 -6.18 1.82
C MET A 32 4.94 -4.86 1.08
N GLY A 33 6.08 -4.31 0.64
CA GLY A 33 6.12 -3.13 -0.22
C GLY A 33 6.32 -3.54 -1.68
N ILE A 34 5.60 -2.90 -2.58
CA ILE A 34 5.63 -3.23 -4.01
C ILE A 34 6.04 -2.01 -4.81
N LEU A 35 7.13 -2.15 -5.54
CA LEU A 35 7.63 -1.14 -6.47
C LEU A 35 7.46 -1.66 -7.91
N PRO A 36 7.51 -0.78 -8.91
CA PRO A 36 7.51 -1.23 -10.30
C PRO A 36 8.61 -2.27 -10.56
N ARG A 37 8.32 -3.21 -11.45
CA ARG A 37 9.19 -4.34 -11.79
C ARG A 37 9.31 -5.37 -10.65
N HIS A 38 8.33 -5.40 -9.78
CA HIS A 38 8.25 -6.48 -8.79
C HIS A 38 8.05 -7.82 -9.48
N GLU A 39 8.63 -8.88 -8.93
CA GLU A 39 8.43 -10.22 -9.49
C GLU A 39 6.96 -10.63 -9.38
N ASN A 40 6.53 -11.46 -10.31
CA ASN A 40 5.16 -11.97 -10.30
C ASN A 40 4.96 -12.89 -9.10
N MET A 41 3.87 -12.68 -8.37
CA MET A 41 3.55 -13.51 -7.21
C MET A 41 2.09 -13.42 -6.84
N ILE A 42 1.65 -14.35 -6.01
CA ILE A 42 0.31 -14.37 -5.41
C ILE A 42 0.51 -14.55 -3.91
N ALA A 43 -0.24 -13.78 -3.12
CA ALA A 43 -0.20 -13.88 -1.67
C ALA A 43 -1.59 -13.72 -1.08
N VAL A 44 -1.76 -14.19 0.15
CA VAL A 44 -3.01 -14.02 0.89
C VAL A 44 -2.90 -12.76 1.75
N LEU A 45 -3.89 -11.89 1.63
CA LEU A 45 -3.93 -10.64 2.39
C LEU A 45 -4.51 -10.86 3.78
N ALA A 46 -3.93 -10.17 4.75
CA ALA A 46 -4.53 -10.03 6.06
C ALA A 46 -5.61 -8.94 6.01
N VAL A 47 -6.45 -8.89 7.03
CA VAL A 47 -7.41 -7.79 7.21
C VAL A 47 -6.62 -6.56 7.65
N ASP A 48 -6.48 -5.59 6.77
CA ASP A 48 -5.72 -4.38 7.04
C ASP A 48 -5.97 -3.35 5.94
N GLU A 49 -5.27 -2.23 6.01
CA GLU A 49 -5.34 -1.19 5.00
C GLU A 49 -4.26 -1.40 3.94
N VAL A 50 -4.65 -1.20 2.69
CA VAL A 50 -3.72 -1.12 1.55
C VAL A 50 -3.36 0.34 1.35
N LYS A 51 -2.07 0.62 1.31
CA LYS A 51 -1.57 1.98 1.07
C LYS A 51 -1.12 2.09 -0.38
N VAL A 52 -1.70 3.05 -1.10
CA VAL A 52 -1.38 3.29 -2.50
C VAL A 52 -0.86 4.71 -2.66
N LYS A 53 0.40 4.84 -3.07
CA LYS A 53 0.98 6.14 -3.41
C LYS A 53 0.76 6.37 -4.90
N ARG A 54 -0.12 7.30 -5.24
CA ARG A 54 -0.49 7.56 -6.63
C ARG A 54 0.65 8.21 -7.40
N ILE A 55 0.74 7.86 -8.69
CA ILE A 55 1.79 8.40 -9.55
C ILE A 55 1.41 9.75 -10.17
N ASP A 56 0.12 9.98 -10.36
CA ASP A 56 -0.38 11.22 -10.95
C ASP A 56 -0.35 12.39 -9.97
N ASP A 57 -0.25 12.09 -8.70
CA ASP A 57 -0.16 13.09 -7.63
C ASP A 57 0.62 12.50 -6.46
N ASP A 58 1.90 12.79 -6.41
CA ASP A 58 2.78 12.27 -5.36
C ASP A 58 2.46 12.87 -3.98
N THR A 59 1.54 13.83 -3.91
CA THR A 59 1.02 14.33 -2.65
C THR A 59 -0.16 13.52 -2.14
N HIS A 60 -0.71 12.60 -2.98
CA HIS A 60 -1.87 11.80 -2.63
C HIS A 60 -1.47 10.38 -2.23
N VAL A 61 -1.93 9.97 -1.07
CA VAL A 61 -1.82 8.60 -0.58
C VAL A 61 -3.23 8.12 -0.26
N ASN A 62 -3.64 7.06 -0.94
CA ASN A 62 -4.93 6.43 -0.68
C ASN A 62 -4.76 5.28 0.29
N TRP A 63 -5.65 5.20 1.26
CA TRP A 63 -5.71 4.10 2.21
C TRP A 63 -7.03 3.38 2.00
N ILE A 64 -6.96 2.11 1.64
CA ILE A 64 -8.14 1.29 1.36
C ILE A 64 -8.18 0.15 2.37
N ALA A 65 -9.21 0.11 3.21
CA ALA A 65 -9.40 -0.99 4.13
C ALA A 65 -9.93 -2.20 3.36
N VAL A 66 -9.23 -3.32 3.46
CA VAL A 66 -9.63 -4.58 2.82
C VAL A 66 -9.88 -5.63 3.88
N ASN A 67 -10.92 -6.41 3.70
CA ASN A 67 -11.28 -7.48 4.62
C ASN A 67 -10.78 -8.82 4.07
N GLY A 68 -9.45 -8.98 4.12
CA GLY A 68 -8.83 -10.18 3.59
C GLY A 68 -8.86 -10.24 2.07
N GLY A 69 -8.49 -11.38 1.52
CA GLY A 69 -8.52 -11.61 0.10
C GLY A 69 -7.17 -12.09 -0.43
N ILE A 70 -7.00 -11.94 -1.73
CA ILE A 70 -5.80 -12.39 -2.45
C ILE A 70 -5.24 -11.22 -3.24
N ILE A 71 -3.92 -11.10 -3.23
CA ILE A 71 -3.21 -10.16 -4.09
C ILE A 71 -2.44 -10.94 -5.15
N GLU A 72 -2.56 -10.51 -6.40
CA GLU A 72 -1.79 -11.03 -7.51
C GLU A 72 -0.96 -9.89 -8.09
N ILE A 73 0.33 -10.12 -8.25
CA ILE A 73 1.25 -9.18 -8.88
C ILE A 73 1.75 -9.83 -10.16
N ALA A 74 1.45 -9.22 -11.30
CA ALA A 74 1.87 -9.73 -12.59
C ALA A 74 2.11 -8.57 -13.57
N ASN A 75 3.34 -8.45 -14.07
CA ASN A 75 3.70 -7.45 -15.09
C ASN A 75 3.30 -6.02 -14.69
N ASP A 76 3.63 -5.64 -13.46
CA ASP A 76 3.31 -4.32 -12.90
C ASP A 76 1.81 -4.05 -12.74
N ILE A 77 1.00 -5.09 -12.82
CA ILE A 77 -0.42 -5.01 -12.51
C ILE A 77 -0.67 -5.70 -11.18
N ILE A 78 -1.21 -4.96 -10.24
CA ILE A 78 -1.58 -5.48 -8.93
C ILE A 78 -3.09 -5.63 -8.92
N THR A 79 -3.55 -6.86 -8.77
CA THR A 79 -4.98 -7.17 -8.68
C THR A 79 -5.26 -7.69 -7.28
N ILE A 80 -6.11 -6.99 -6.55
CA ILE A 80 -6.56 -7.40 -5.23
C ILE A 80 -8.01 -7.84 -5.35
N VAL A 81 -8.27 -9.09 -4.99
CA VAL A 81 -9.64 -9.63 -4.92
C VAL A 81 -9.97 -9.77 -3.44
N ALA A 82 -10.84 -8.92 -2.95
CA ALA A 82 -11.18 -8.85 -1.54
C ALA A 82 -12.67 -9.15 -1.32
N ASP A 83 -13.01 -9.64 -0.13
CA ASP A 83 -14.42 -9.85 0.25
C ASP A 83 -15.15 -8.51 0.35
N SER A 84 -14.47 -7.52 0.89
CA SER A 84 -14.96 -6.14 0.92
C SER A 84 -13.77 -5.20 0.93
N ALA A 85 -13.98 -4.02 0.38
CA ALA A 85 -12.97 -2.97 0.37
C ALA A 85 -13.67 -1.63 0.50
N GLU A 86 -13.10 -0.75 1.30
CA GLU A 86 -13.65 0.58 1.54
C GLU A 86 -12.51 1.56 1.61
N ARG A 87 -12.65 2.69 0.91
CA ARG A 87 -11.66 3.75 0.99
C ARG A 87 -11.68 4.33 2.39
N ALA A 88 -10.65 4.05 3.17
CA ALA A 88 -10.59 4.47 4.56
C ALA A 88 -10.29 5.96 4.67
N ARG A 89 -9.40 6.46 3.82
CA ARG A 89 -9.03 7.87 3.83
C ARG A 89 -8.20 8.22 2.59
N ASP A 90 -8.32 9.47 2.17
CA ASP A 90 -7.45 10.12 1.22
C ASP A 90 -6.66 11.17 1.97
N ILE A 91 -5.34 11.11 1.89
CA ILE A 91 -4.51 12.11 2.52
C ILE A 91 -3.90 12.97 1.43
N ASP A 92 -4.30 14.24 1.42
CA ASP A 92 -3.65 15.27 0.62
C ASP A 92 -2.53 15.85 1.46
N ILE A 93 -1.30 15.46 1.12
CA ILE A 93 -0.14 15.78 1.94
C ILE A 93 0.50 17.06 1.42
N SER A 94 0.39 18.15 2.18
CA SER A 94 1.12 19.37 1.91
C SER A 94 2.63 19.14 2.13
N ARG A 95 3.44 20.07 1.62
CA ARG A 95 4.89 19.98 1.78
C ARG A 95 5.31 19.88 3.26
N ALA A 96 4.67 20.66 4.12
CA ALA A 96 4.97 20.62 5.55
C ALA A 96 4.58 19.29 6.17
N GLN A 97 3.42 18.76 5.77
CA GLN A 97 2.95 17.46 6.26
C GLN A 97 3.84 16.33 5.76
N ARG A 98 4.36 16.41 4.54
CA ARG A 98 5.31 15.40 4.05
C ARG A 98 6.58 15.39 4.89
N ALA A 99 7.09 16.55 5.22
CA ALA A 99 8.28 16.66 6.09
C ALA A 99 8.00 16.07 7.47
N LYS A 100 6.84 16.36 8.04
CA LYS A 100 6.42 15.80 9.33
C LYS A 100 6.32 14.29 9.29
N LEU A 101 5.68 13.74 8.26
CA LEU A 101 5.54 12.29 8.11
C LEU A 101 6.89 11.61 7.96
N ARG A 102 7.80 12.23 7.22
CA ARG A 102 9.17 11.72 7.07
C ARG A 102 9.89 11.70 8.41
N ALA A 103 9.79 12.78 9.18
CA ALA A 103 10.41 12.87 10.49
C ALA A 103 9.84 11.83 11.46
N GLU A 104 8.53 11.65 11.47
CA GLU A 104 7.88 10.63 12.30
C GLU A 104 8.35 9.23 11.92
N ARG A 105 8.49 8.94 10.64
CA ARG A 105 8.98 7.65 10.16
C ARG A 105 10.42 7.41 10.58
N GLU A 106 11.26 8.40 10.49
CA GLU A 106 12.66 8.31 10.93
C GLU A 106 12.74 8.05 12.44
N ILE A 107 11.91 8.72 13.23
CA ILE A 107 11.84 8.51 14.67
C ILE A 107 11.39 7.07 14.98
N GLU A 108 10.37 6.58 14.30
CA GLU A 108 9.89 5.20 14.48
C GLU A 108 10.95 4.19 14.13
N GLU A 109 11.66 4.37 13.01
CA GLU A 109 12.75 3.48 12.62
C GLU A 109 13.88 3.49 13.63
N THR A 110 14.25 4.67 14.11
CA THR A 110 15.28 4.82 15.14
C THR A 110 14.85 4.15 16.43
N SER A 111 13.63 4.36 16.88
CA SER A 111 13.10 3.72 18.07
C SER A 111 13.08 2.20 17.94
N ALA A 112 12.70 1.69 16.78
CA ALA A 112 12.69 0.25 16.54
C ALA A 112 14.10 -0.33 16.56
N LYS A 113 15.08 0.37 15.98
CA LYS A 113 16.49 -0.03 16.04
C LYS A 113 17.02 -0.02 17.46
N ASP A 114 16.70 1.02 18.21
CA ASP A 114 17.11 1.15 19.60
C ASP A 114 16.53 0.01 20.43
N ARG A 115 15.28 -0.33 20.24
CA ARG A 115 14.65 -1.46 20.93
C ARG A 115 15.34 -2.78 20.60
N LYS A 116 15.69 -2.99 19.33
CA LYS A 116 16.42 -4.20 18.91
C LYS A 116 17.81 -4.25 19.49
N SER A 117 18.47 -3.11 19.62
CA SER A 117 19.81 -3.06 20.19
C SER A 117 19.80 -3.19 21.72
N VAL A 118 18.71 -2.81 22.37
CA VAL A 118 18.54 -2.93 23.82
C VAL A 118 18.10 -4.34 24.20
N VAL A 119 17.36 -4.98 23.35
CA VAL A 119 16.90 -6.35 23.54
C VAL A 119 17.92 -7.33 23.01
#